data_0137f83b27e19885800d04688777dc3d
#
_entry.id   0137f83b27e19885800d04688777dc3d
#
_cell.length_a   1.000
_cell.length_b   1.000
_cell.length_c   1.000
_cell.angle_alpha   90.00
_cell.angle_beta   90.00
_cell.angle_gamma   90.00
#
_symmetry.space_group_name_H-M   'P 1'
#
loop_
_entity.id
_entity.type
_entity.pdbx_description
1 polymer ?
#
loop_
_entity_poly.entity_id
_entity_poly.type
_entity_poly.pdbx_seq_one_letter_code
_entity_poly.pdbx_strand_id
1 'polypeptide(L)'
;MKKILLASALSAVAFSTAHAAPKVYGKVFVTTDYINFESDVMTRLGPNETTDAPTDYDKNALEINSHSSRLGIKGSESISDETEVVYQLEYGFSIDGDKDGFKNRDTYLGLANKRFGELRLGRNSSVLGKVNNVTLTEGYWDNLGDSKLNKENELRALNMLDDSRQNNSIVWFAPQYKELPVALALQYAADESLDNSKNGYGASLMFDKGTGFTAGIAYSKDMDMDDDINLLDPTDTKEKNKVDYGGEVIRATATADLTHYINHPVTLGVMYQQADYDFAGSDKEKGLVVSAKMGLNSLAKPTTVYVQYNKTDNLNGFSNSNSDQVVLGGTYQFKKDITGHAYIGQNSADYVAVGKVNKVNKNGKEKFDRYDVIESDINVFAFGAGLEYKF
;
A
#
# COMPACT_ATOMS: atom_id res chain seq x y z
N MET A 1 -26.60 18.71 -13.41
CA MET A 1 -26.17 17.48 -12.72
C MET A 1 -24.71 17.25 -13.10
N LYS A 2 -23.77 17.57 -12.19
CA LYS A 2 -22.33 17.48 -12.46
C LYS A 2 -21.88 16.07 -12.10
N LYS A 3 -21.32 15.36 -13.08
CA LYS A 3 -20.76 14.03 -12.96
C LYS A 3 -19.61 14.07 -11.95
N ILE A 4 -19.76 13.39 -10.83
CA ILE A 4 -18.63 13.08 -9.95
C ILE A 4 -17.96 11.88 -10.59
N LEU A 5 -16.97 12.16 -11.46
CA LEU A 5 -16.03 11.17 -11.94
C LEU A 5 -15.15 10.77 -10.76
N LEU A 6 -15.23 9.51 -10.37
CA LEU A 6 -14.15 8.88 -9.60
C LEU A 6 -12.90 8.95 -10.46
N ALA A 7 -12.05 9.91 -10.17
CA ALA A 7 -10.74 9.98 -10.76
C ALA A 7 -9.87 8.90 -10.09
N SER A 8 -9.88 7.67 -10.63
CA SER A 8 -8.66 6.91 -10.65
C SER A 8 -7.61 7.86 -11.23
N ALA A 9 -6.52 8.10 -10.52
CA ALA A 9 -5.52 9.09 -10.90
C ALA A 9 -4.69 8.60 -12.11
N LEU A 10 -5.36 8.33 -13.21
CA LEU A 10 -4.79 8.40 -14.54
C LEU A 10 -4.75 9.89 -14.86
N SER A 11 -3.59 10.50 -14.65
CA SER A 11 -3.33 11.87 -15.10
C SER A 11 -3.58 11.93 -16.59
N ALA A 12 -4.79 12.34 -16.98
CA ALA A 12 -4.99 12.86 -18.33
C ALA A 12 -4.07 14.08 -18.45
N VAL A 13 -2.95 13.92 -19.13
CA VAL A 13 -2.05 15.04 -19.47
C VAL A 13 -2.83 15.94 -20.39
N ALA A 14 -3.42 17.01 -19.86
CA ALA A 14 -3.98 18.07 -20.66
C ALA A 14 -2.79 18.86 -21.25
N PHE A 15 -2.46 18.59 -22.48
CA PHE A 15 -1.46 19.36 -23.24
C PHE A 15 -1.93 20.82 -23.36
N SER A 16 -1.29 21.71 -22.63
CA SER A 16 -1.49 23.14 -22.77
C SER A 16 -0.28 23.76 -23.51
N THR A 17 -0.55 24.63 -24.46
CA THR A 17 0.48 25.35 -25.23
C THR A 17 1.06 26.57 -24.48
N ALA A 18 0.78 26.68 -23.18
CA ALA A 18 1.35 27.71 -22.32
C ALA A 18 2.36 27.07 -21.38
N HIS A 19 3.51 27.70 -21.18
CA HIS A 19 4.46 27.36 -20.13
C HIS A 19 3.71 27.27 -18.80
N ALA A 20 3.39 26.06 -18.37
CA ALA A 20 2.68 25.89 -17.11
C ALA A 20 3.67 26.05 -15.96
N ALA A 21 3.52 27.14 -15.19
CA ALA A 21 4.30 27.33 -14.00
C ALA A 21 4.24 26.07 -13.10
N PRO A 22 5.35 25.70 -12.43
CA PRO A 22 5.37 24.58 -11.52
C PRO A 22 4.22 24.66 -10.53
N LYS A 23 3.45 23.58 -10.41
CA LYS A 23 2.34 23.50 -9.45
C LYS A 23 2.85 22.92 -8.13
N VAL A 24 2.77 23.71 -7.08
CA VAL A 24 2.91 23.22 -5.72
C VAL A 24 1.58 22.58 -5.29
N TYR A 25 1.63 21.43 -4.66
CA TYR A 25 0.47 20.72 -4.14
C TYR A 25 0.84 19.96 -2.88
N GLY A 26 -0.14 19.59 -2.10
CA GLY A 26 0.10 18.78 -0.91
C GLY A 26 -1.15 18.25 -0.27
N LYS A 27 -0.93 17.45 0.76
CA LYS A 27 -1.95 16.90 1.65
C LYS A 27 -1.41 16.89 3.07
N VAL A 28 -2.21 17.34 4.00
CA VAL A 28 -2.01 17.16 5.44
C VAL A 28 -3.21 16.37 5.95
N PHE A 29 -2.95 15.22 6.55
CA PHE A 29 -3.99 14.37 7.10
C PHE A 29 -3.58 13.88 8.49
N VAL A 30 -4.39 14.21 9.49
CA VAL A 30 -4.18 13.85 10.90
C VAL A 30 -5.43 13.26 11.48
N THR A 31 -5.26 12.21 12.26
CA THR A 31 -6.33 11.55 13.00
C THR A 31 -6.01 11.50 14.50
N THR A 32 -7.03 11.30 15.29
CA THR A 32 -6.94 10.84 16.66
C THR A 32 -7.59 9.47 16.72
N ASP A 33 -6.81 8.48 17.13
CA ASP A 33 -7.18 7.08 17.10
C ASP A 33 -7.14 6.49 18.51
N TYR A 34 -8.24 5.85 18.94
CA TYR A 34 -8.22 4.95 20.08
C TYR A 34 -7.98 3.53 19.58
N ILE A 35 -6.98 2.88 20.12
CA ILE A 35 -6.54 1.54 19.74
C ILE A 35 -6.55 0.67 20.97
N ASN A 36 -7.25 -0.46 20.91
CA ASN A 36 -7.09 -1.59 21.81
C ASN A 36 -6.36 -2.68 21.04
N PHE A 37 -5.22 -3.09 21.54
CA PHE A 37 -4.35 -4.11 20.95
C PHE A 37 -4.13 -5.21 21.97
N GLU A 38 -4.47 -6.43 21.60
CA GLU A 38 -4.24 -7.65 22.38
C GLU A 38 -3.40 -8.62 21.55
N SER A 39 -2.40 -9.23 22.15
CA SER A 39 -1.56 -10.21 21.46
C SER A 39 -0.96 -11.20 22.42
N ASP A 40 -1.06 -12.49 22.09
CA ASP A 40 -0.39 -13.60 22.74
C ASP A 40 0.79 -14.04 21.89
N VAL A 41 2.00 -13.83 22.37
CA VAL A 41 3.22 -14.21 21.63
C VAL A 41 3.83 -15.47 22.21
N MET A 42 3.95 -16.50 21.39
CA MET A 42 4.68 -17.73 21.70
C MET A 42 5.95 -17.83 20.85
N THR A 43 7.09 -18.08 21.46
CA THR A 43 8.33 -18.41 20.76
C THR A 43 8.61 -19.89 20.90
N ARG A 44 8.61 -20.61 19.78
CA ARG A 44 9.05 -22.02 19.75
C ARG A 44 10.52 -22.07 19.36
N LEU A 45 11.34 -22.41 20.34
CA LEU A 45 12.77 -22.65 20.14
C LEU A 45 12.93 -24.03 19.49
N GLY A 46 13.42 -24.15 18.27
CA GLY A 46 13.79 -25.36 17.53
C GLY A 46 13.26 -26.75 17.97
N PRO A 47 13.45 -27.82 17.23
CA PRO A 47 12.72 -29.09 17.42
C PRO A 47 12.96 -29.83 18.74
N ASN A 48 13.89 -29.40 19.59
CA ASN A 48 14.24 -30.08 20.83
C ASN A 48 14.30 -29.16 22.06
N GLU A 49 13.83 -27.94 22.00
CA GLU A 49 13.88 -27.01 23.13
C GLU A 49 12.46 -26.60 23.59
N THR A 50 12.34 -26.30 24.86
CA THR A 50 11.07 -25.91 25.49
C THR A 50 10.57 -24.57 24.90
N THR A 51 9.28 -24.49 24.63
CA THR A 51 8.58 -23.22 24.35
C THR A 51 8.77 -22.26 25.53
N ASP A 52 9.13 -21.02 25.26
CA ASP A 52 8.99 -19.97 26.25
C ASP A 52 7.53 -19.84 26.66
N ALA A 53 7.28 -19.42 27.90
CA ALA A 53 5.93 -19.15 28.35
C ALA A 53 5.32 -18.05 27.43
N PRO A 54 4.02 -18.15 27.07
CA PRO A 54 3.37 -17.12 26.29
C PRO A 54 3.52 -15.77 26.99
N THR A 55 3.76 -14.72 26.20
CA THR A 55 3.80 -13.35 26.70
C THR A 55 2.56 -12.64 26.19
N ASP A 56 1.68 -12.28 27.11
CA ASP A 56 0.46 -11.56 26.80
C ASP A 56 0.76 -10.05 26.76
N TYR A 57 0.32 -9.41 25.68
CA TYR A 57 0.33 -7.97 25.54
C TYR A 57 -1.10 -7.46 25.44
N ASP A 58 -1.48 -6.57 26.36
CA ASP A 58 -2.73 -5.81 26.32
C ASP A 58 -2.38 -4.34 26.44
N LYS A 59 -2.69 -3.57 25.42
CA LYS A 59 -2.40 -2.14 25.38
C LYS A 59 -3.57 -1.36 24.82
N ASN A 60 -4.00 -0.37 25.58
CA ASN A 60 -4.93 0.65 25.15
C ASN A 60 -4.16 1.97 24.91
N ALA A 61 -4.32 2.55 23.74
CA ALA A 61 -3.66 3.80 23.39
C ALA A 61 -4.64 4.80 22.79
N LEU A 62 -4.42 6.08 23.09
CA LEU A 62 -4.98 7.20 22.33
C LEU A 62 -3.81 7.86 21.60
N GLU A 63 -3.83 7.81 20.29
CA GLU A 63 -2.73 8.28 19.46
C GLU A 63 -3.18 9.42 18.55
N ILE A 64 -2.23 10.30 18.20
CA ILE A 64 -2.40 11.31 17.16
C ILE A 64 -1.49 10.87 16.01
N ASN A 65 -2.08 10.54 14.87
CA ASN A 65 -1.38 9.92 13.75
C ASN A 65 -1.39 10.80 12.51
N SER A 66 -0.26 10.87 11.83
CA SER A 66 -0.12 11.54 10.54
C SER A 66 -0.16 10.52 9.39
N HIS A 67 -1.19 10.61 8.54
CA HIS A 67 -1.42 9.64 7.47
C HIS A 67 -1.09 10.18 6.09
N SER A 68 -0.05 9.65 5.45
CA SER A 68 0.29 9.97 4.06
C SER A 68 0.36 11.47 3.76
N SER A 69 0.71 12.31 4.77
CA SER A 69 0.94 13.74 4.59
C SER A 69 2.12 13.96 3.66
N ARG A 70 1.98 14.92 2.72
CA ARG A 70 2.97 15.13 1.66
C ARG A 70 2.95 16.52 1.09
N LEU A 71 4.09 16.90 0.54
CA LEU A 71 4.31 18.12 -0.25
C LEU A 71 4.94 17.73 -1.58
N GLY A 72 4.50 18.32 -2.67
CA GLY A 72 5.05 18.06 -3.99
C GLY A 72 5.08 19.27 -4.89
N ILE A 73 5.97 19.20 -5.87
CA ILE A 73 6.06 20.13 -6.99
C ILE A 73 6.00 19.28 -8.27
N LYS A 74 5.14 19.66 -9.20
CA LYS A 74 5.02 19.01 -10.49
C LYS A 74 4.81 20.03 -11.61
N GLY A 75 5.18 19.66 -12.81
CA GLY A 75 4.97 20.50 -13.96
C GLY A 75 5.29 19.78 -15.25
N SER A 76 5.04 20.49 -16.35
CA SER A 76 5.44 20.08 -17.70
C SER A 76 5.98 21.26 -18.50
N GLU A 77 6.86 20.97 -19.44
CA GLU A 77 7.44 21.93 -20.38
C GLU A 77 7.39 21.36 -21.78
N SER A 78 6.75 22.07 -22.70
CA SER A 78 6.66 21.66 -24.10
C SER A 78 8.02 21.79 -24.80
N ILE A 79 8.46 20.71 -25.45
CA ILE A 79 9.62 20.70 -26.32
C ILE A 79 9.23 20.61 -27.82
N SER A 80 7.98 20.20 -28.09
CA SER A 80 7.37 20.26 -29.44
C SER A 80 5.84 20.22 -29.29
N ASP A 81 5.11 20.37 -30.42
CA ASP A 81 3.63 20.28 -30.43
C ASP A 81 3.06 18.94 -29.93
N GLU A 82 3.87 17.90 -29.93
CA GLU A 82 3.45 16.53 -29.54
C GLU A 82 4.17 16.00 -28.30
N THR A 83 5.19 16.69 -27.79
CA THR A 83 6.05 16.17 -26.72
C THR A 83 6.30 17.20 -25.63
N GLU A 84 6.17 16.78 -24.40
CA GLU A 84 6.48 17.57 -23.19
C GLU A 84 7.48 16.81 -22.32
N VAL A 85 8.38 17.55 -21.67
CA VAL A 85 9.06 17.07 -20.46
C VAL A 85 8.07 17.16 -19.31
N VAL A 86 7.95 16.11 -18.51
CA VAL A 86 7.12 16.08 -17.31
C VAL A 86 8.01 15.77 -16.10
N TYR A 87 7.69 16.35 -14.95
CA TYR A 87 8.41 16.07 -13.72
C TYR A 87 7.51 16.11 -12.50
N GLN A 88 7.90 15.36 -11.48
CA GLN A 88 7.30 15.40 -10.15
C GLN A 88 8.38 15.19 -9.10
N LEU A 89 8.33 15.99 -8.04
CA LEU A 89 9.13 15.87 -6.82
C LEU A 89 8.14 15.83 -5.66
N GLU A 90 7.88 14.64 -5.11
CA GLU A 90 6.94 14.46 -3.99
C GLU A 90 7.67 13.89 -2.78
N TYR A 91 7.42 14.50 -1.61
CA TYR A 91 7.99 14.09 -0.34
C TYR A 91 6.89 13.91 0.69
N GLY A 92 6.92 12.77 1.39
CA GLY A 92 6.11 12.53 2.58
C GLY A 92 6.77 13.12 3.81
N PHE A 93 5.96 13.56 4.76
CA PHE A 93 6.41 14.03 6.07
C PHE A 93 5.37 13.65 7.14
N SER A 94 5.82 13.63 8.39
CA SER A 94 4.95 13.43 9.55
C SER A 94 4.73 14.75 10.26
N ILE A 95 3.52 14.99 10.78
CA ILE A 95 3.20 16.20 11.55
C ILE A 95 2.84 15.91 13.00
N ASP A 96 2.79 14.63 13.39
CA ASP A 96 2.62 14.14 14.77
C ASP A 96 3.94 14.14 15.56
N GLY A 97 5.08 14.24 14.86
CA GLY A 97 6.41 14.25 15.47
C GLY A 97 7.07 12.88 15.58
N ASP A 98 6.41 11.81 15.15
CA ASP A 98 6.91 10.44 15.29
C ASP A 98 8.05 10.10 14.32
N LYS A 99 8.13 10.79 13.20
CA LYS A 99 9.16 10.54 12.17
C LYS A 99 9.78 11.85 11.70
N ASP A 100 11.08 11.95 11.85
CA ASP A 100 11.84 13.08 11.36
C ASP A 100 12.05 13.05 9.85
N GLY A 101 12.08 14.25 9.23
CA GLY A 101 12.54 14.47 7.87
C GLY A 101 11.51 14.20 6.79
N PHE A 102 11.99 14.36 5.55
CA PHE A 102 11.23 14.11 4.34
C PHE A 102 11.58 12.74 3.78
N LYS A 103 10.57 11.96 3.39
CA LYS A 103 10.75 10.69 2.70
C LYS A 103 10.41 10.83 1.23
N ASN A 104 11.28 10.37 0.34
CA ASN A 104 11.00 10.38 -1.09
C ASN A 104 9.77 9.53 -1.41
N ARG A 105 8.82 10.15 -2.11
CA ARG A 105 7.67 9.49 -2.73
C ARG A 105 7.91 9.41 -4.24
N ASP A 106 6.91 9.68 -5.08
CA ASP A 106 7.10 9.69 -6.53
C ASP A 106 7.95 10.89 -6.94
N THR A 107 9.16 10.61 -7.39
CA THR A 107 10.16 11.61 -7.77
C THR A 107 10.81 11.19 -9.08
N TYR A 108 10.43 11.84 -10.17
CA TYR A 108 10.82 11.46 -11.53
C TYR A 108 10.94 12.64 -12.48
N LEU A 109 11.69 12.40 -13.56
CA LEU A 109 11.68 13.17 -14.79
C LEU A 109 11.17 12.25 -15.91
N GLY A 110 10.38 12.79 -16.85
CA GLY A 110 9.81 12.00 -17.93
C GLY A 110 9.58 12.77 -19.21
N LEU A 111 9.13 12.03 -20.21
CA LEU A 111 8.69 12.55 -21.50
C LEU A 111 7.26 12.05 -21.75
N ALA A 112 6.35 12.97 -21.99
CA ALA A 112 4.99 12.66 -22.42
C ALA A 112 4.83 13.02 -23.91
N ASN A 113 4.35 12.06 -24.70
CA ASN A 113 4.12 12.24 -26.14
C ASN A 113 2.72 11.74 -26.50
N LYS A 114 2.00 12.49 -27.32
CA LYS A 114 0.62 12.19 -27.72
C LYS A 114 0.43 10.84 -28.40
N ARG A 115 1.46 10.35 -29.09
CA ARG A 115 1.41 9.08 -29.87
C ARG A 115 2.04 7.91 -29.13
N PHE A 116 3.10 8.16 -28.35
CA PHE A 116 3.90 7.12 -27.72
C PHE A 116 3.61 6.96 -26.23
N GLY A 117 2.79 7.84 -25.64
CA GLY A 117 2.48 7.82 -24.22
C GLY A 117 3.51 8.54 -23.37
N GLU A 118 3.62 8.15 -22.10
CA GLU A 118 4.48 8.82 -21.14
C GLU A 118 5.54 7.84 -20.61
N LEU A 119 6.80 8.27 -20.62
CA LEU A 119 7.94 7.56 -20.04
C LEU A 119 8.46 8.34 -18.84
N ARG A 120 8.59 7.69 -17.68
CA ARG A 120 9.13 8.27 -16.44
C ARG A 120 10.37 7.53 -16.01
N LEU A 121 11.39 8.27 -15.55
CA LEU A 121 12.63 7.75 -15.00
C LEU A 121 12.82 8.32 -13.59
N GLY A 122 13.08 7.47 -12.61
CA GLY A 122 13.32 7.86 -11.23
C GLY A 122 12.66 6.92 -10.21
N ARG A 123 12.15 7.49 -9.10
CA ARG A 123 11.38 6.75 -8.12
C ARG A 123 9.89 6.86 -8.46
N ASN A 124 9.26 5.73 -8.70
CA ASN A 124 7.86 5.64 -9.13
C ASN A 124 7.08 4.61 -8.30
N SER A 125 5.80 4.86 -8.08
CA SER A 125 4.88 3.82 -7.58
C SER A 125 4.85 2.63 -8.53
N SER A 126 4.75 1.42 -7.99
CA SER A 126 4.70 0.21 -8.79
C SER A 126 3.42 0.11 -9.62
N VAL A 127 3.44 -0.77 -10.60
CA VAL A 127 2.27 -1.04 -11.45
C VAL A 127 1.11 -1.66 -10.67
N LEU A 128 1.34 -2.31 -9.52
CA LEU A 128 0.27 -2.82 -8.66
C LEU A 128 -0.64 -1.69 -8.19
N GLY A 129 -0.07 -0.55 -7.80
CA GLY A 129 -0.84 0.62 -7.36
C GLY A 129 -1.72 1.25 -8.45
N LYS A 130 -1.50 0.91 -9.73
CA LYS A 130 -2.38 1.35 -10.83
C LYS A 130 -3.69 0.54 -10.87
N VAL A 131 -3.73 -0.59 -10.18
CA VAL A 131 -4.87 -1.49 -10.05
C VAL A 131 -5.24 -1.57 -8.57
N ASN A 132 -5.59 -0.42 -7.97
CA ASN A 132 -6.02 -0.31 -6.58
C ASN A 132 -7.20 0.68 -6.45
N ASN A 133 -8.33 0.32 -7.07
CA ASN A 133 -9.54 1.15 -7.08
C ASN A 133 -10.67 0.60 -6.18
N VAL A 134 -10.34 -0.38 -5.33
CA VAL A 134 -11.29 -1.11 -4.49
C VAL A 134 -11.18 -0.72 -3.02
N THR A 135 -9.97 -0.39 -2.54
CA THR A 135 -9.73 -0.02 -1.15
C THR A 135 -10.36 1.33 -0.82
N LEU A 136 -11.04 1.39 0.32
CA LEU A 136 -11.80 2.57 0.78
C LEU A 136 -11.36 3.05 2.17
N THR A 137 -10.61 2.22 2.89
CA THR A 137 -10.14 2.51 4.25
C THR A 137 -9.11 3.64 4.24
N GLU A 138 -9.16 4.47 5.27
CA GLU A 138 -8.28 5.62 5.48
C GLU A 138 -7.82 5.66 6.94
N GLY A 139 -6.83 6.51 7.24
CA GLY A 139 -6.32 6.69 8.60
C GLY A 139 -5.65 5.43 9.14
N TYR A 140 -5.94 5.06 10.37
CA TYR A 140 -5.38 3.86 11.00
C TYR A 140 -5.61 2.56 10.19
N TRP A 141 -6.74 2.47 9.47
CA TRP A 141 -7.11 1.31 8.67
C TRP A 141 -6.65 1.37 7.20
N ASP A 142 -5.85 2.37 6.82
CA ASP A 142 -5.11 2.38 5.55
C ASP A 142 -3.82 1.55 5.73
N ASN A 143 -3.98 0.25 5.94
CA ASN A 143 -2.97 -0.68 6.44
C ASN A 143 -2.65 -1.85 5.50
N LEU A 144 -3.00 -1.78 4.22
CA LEU A 144 -2.42 -2.71 3.25
C LEU A 144 -0.89 -2.56 3.27
N GLY A 145 -0.17 -3.68 3.23
CA GLY A 145 1.28 -3.72 3.36
C GLY A 145 1.80 -3.77 4.80
N ASP A 146 0.96 -3.59 5.82
CA ASP A 146 1.35 -3.80 7.20
C ASP A 146 1.33 -5.30 7.53
N SER A 147 2.40 -5.98 7.18
CA SER A 147 2.52 -7.45 7.27
C SER A 147 3.51 -7.91 8.35
N LYS A 148 3.91 -7.02 9.26
CA LYS A 148 4.95 -7.29 10.26
C LYS A 148 4.54 -6.86 11.65
N LEU A 149 4.91 -7.69 12.65
CA LEU A 149 4.98 -7.23 14.03
C LEU A 149 6.21 -6.34 14.20
N ASN A 150 6.02 -5.05 14.35
CA ASN A 150 7.12 -4.13 14.61
C ASN A 150 7.59 -4.22 16.05
N LYS A 151 8.90 -4.36 16.29
CA LYS A 151 9.52 -4.35 17.62
C LYS A 151 9.41 -3.01 18.36
N GLU A 152 9.10 -1.91 17.66
CA GLU A 152 9.17 -0.55 18.19
C GLU A 152 7.79 0.01 18.58
N ASN A 153 7.00 -0.73 19.35
CA ASN A 153 5.75 -0.24 19.96
C ASN A 153 4.65 0.27 19.02
N GLU A 154 4.73 0.04 17.73
CA GLU A 154 3.64 0.38 16.82
C GLU A 154 2.54 -0.69 16.90
N LEU A 155 1.38 -0.30 17.40
CA LEU A 155 0.18 -1.15 17.47
C LEU A 155 -0.47 -1.21 16.11
N ARG A 156 -0.21 -2.25 15.34
CA ARG A 156 -0.70 -2.36 13.97
C ARG A 156 -1.55 -3.61 13.74
N ALA A 157 -2.64 -3.39 13.03
CA ALA A 157 -3.41 -4.45 12.43
C ALA A 157 -2.67 -4.99 11.20
N LEU A 158 -2.54 -6.32 11.09
CA LEU A 158 -1.82 -6.97 9.99
C LEU A 158 -2.71 -7.15 8.77
N ASN A 159 -2.11 -7.00 7.58
CA ASN A 159 -2.82 -7.12 6.31
C ASN A 159 -1.89 -7.62 5.20
N MET A 160 -2.48 -8.01 4.05
CA MET A 160 -1.75 -8.45 2.86
C MET A 160 -0.79 -7.41 2.32
N LEU A 161 0.18 -7.85 1.53
CA LEU A 161 1.09 -7.02 0.75
C LEU A 161 0.36 -5.91 -0.02
N ASP A 162 0.95 -4.72 -0.07
CA ASP A 162 0.50 -3.61 -0.93
C ASP A 162 1.54 -3.25 -2.00
N ASP A 163 1.22 -2.22 -2.79
CA ASP A 163 2.15 -1.64 -3.74
C ASP A 163 3.23 -0.82 -3.04
N SER A 164 4.39 -0.83 -3.61
CA SER A 164 5.55 -0.09 -3.14
C SER A 164 5.99 0.99 -4.12
N ARG A 165 7.05 1.70 -3.79
CA ARG A 165 7.72 2.63 -4.70
C ARG A 165 9.09 2.12 -5.06
N GLN A 166 9.31 1.98 -6.36
CA GLN A 166 10.57 1.45 -6.90
C GLN A 166 11.56 2.57 -7.20
N ASN A 167 12.75 2.47 -6.60
CA ASN A 167 13.90 3.29 -6.99
C ASN A 167 14.40 2.85 -8.37
N ASN A 168 15.19 3.71 -9.01
CA ASN A 168 15.91 3.39 -10.26
C ASN A 168 15.00 2.76 -11.32
N SER A 169 13.75 3.26 -11.40
CA SER A 169 12.72 2.63 -12.21
C SER A 169 12.40 3.44 -13.46
N ILE A 170 12.03 2.69 -14.49
CA ILE A 170 11.48 3.20 -15.74
C ILE A 170 10.03 2.74 -15.81
N VAL A 171 9.11 3.67 -15.95
CA VAL A 171 7.68 3.36 -16.14
C VAL A 171 7.21 3.97 -17.46
N TRP A 172 6.58 3.14 -18.28
CA TRP A 172 5.91 3.58 -19.49
C TRP A 172 4.41 3.43 -19.35
N PHE A 173 3.67 4.49 -19.65
CA PHE A 173 2.23 4.52 -19.77
C PHE A 173 1.84 4.63 -21.23
N ALA A 174 1.03 3.70 -21.71
CA ALA A 174 0.51 3.75 -23.07
C ALA A 174 -0.33 5.02 -23.31
N PRO A 175 -0.32 5.55 -24.53
CA PRO A 175 -1.21 6.65 -24.85
C PRO A 175 -2.67 6.21 -24.78
N GLN A 176 -3.54 7.12 -24.39
CA GLN A 176 -4.98 6.83 -24.40
C GLN A 176 -5.49 6.91 -25.84
N TYR A 177 -5.96 5.80 -26.36
CA TYR A 177 -6.67 5.74 -27.62
C TYR A 177 -8.17 5.98 -27.37
N LYS A 178 -8.76 6.95 -28.08
CA LYS A 178 -10.17 7.35 -27.85
C LYS A 178 -11.20 6.21 -27.93
N GLU A 179 -10.87 5.14 -28.64
CA GLU A 179 -11.77 3.98 -28.86
C GLU A 179 -11.47 2.79 -27.93
N LEU A 180 -10.34 2.79 -27.23
CA LEU A 180 -9.95 1.73 -26.33
C LEU A 180 -10.02 2.22 -24.86
N PRO A 181 -11.01 1.78 -24.09
CA PRO A 181 -11.18 2.19 -22.69
C PRO A 181 -10.22 1.43 -21.77
N VAL A 182 -8.94 1.35 -22.15
CA VAL A 182 -7.90 0.64 -21.39
C VAL A 182 -6.72 1.56 -21.12
N ALA A 183 -6.18 1.45 -19.90
CA ALA A 183 -4.92 2.04 -19.51
C ALA A 183 -3.90 0.93 -19.26
N LEU A 184 -2.78 0.98 -19.98
CA LEU A 184 -1.68 0.03 -19.85
C LEU A 184 -0.47 0.74 -19.27
N ALA A 185 0.18 0.12 -18.28
CA ALA A 185 1.50 0.55 -17.80
C ALA A 185 2.47 -0.63 -17.79
N LEU A 186 3.73 -0.35 -18.11
CA LEU A 186 4.85 -1.26 -18.00
C LEU A 186 5.92 -0.63 -17.12
N GLN A 187 6.56 -1.42 -16.27
CA GLN A 187 7.61 -0.95 -15.36
C GLN A 187 8.80 -1.90 -15.35
N TYR A 188 9.97 -1.32 -15.26
CA TYR A 188 11.23 -1.97 -14.98
C TYR A 188 11.91 -1.23 -13.83
N ALA A 189 12.43 -1.94 -12.84
CA ALA A 189 13.22 -1.42 -11.75
C ALA A 189 14.60 -2.07 -11.77
N ALA A 190 15.64 -1.24 -11.83
CA ALA A 190 17.02 -1.73 -11.78
C ALA A 190 17.44 -1.90 -10.33
N ASP A 191 17.99 -3.06 -10.01
CA ASP A 191 18.77 -3.25 -8.79
C ASP A 191 20.21 -2.87 -9.08
N GLU A 192 20.70 -1.82 -8.42
CA GLU A 192 22.08 -1.33 -8.56
C GLU A 192 23.02 -1.94 -7.53
N SER A 193 22.60 -2.96 -6.79
CA SER A 193 23.46 -3.66 -5.85
C SER A 193 24.52 -4.50 -6.59
N LEU A 194 25.72 -4.57 -6.03
CA LEU A 194 26.82 -5.34 -6.64
C LEU A 194 26.70 -6.84 -6.41
N ASP A 195 25.90 -7.25 -5.44
CA ASP A 195 25.74 -8.65 -5.03
C ASP A 195 24.32 -9.14 -5.37
N ASN A 196 24.21 -10.13 -6.26
CA ASN A 196 22.98 -10.85 -6.61
C ASN A 196 21.80 -9.95 -7.03
N SER A 197 22.04 -8.96 -7.88
CA SER A 197 21.02 -8.02 -8.34
C SER A 197 19.85 -8.73 -9.02
N LYS A 198 18.64 -8.54 -8.49
CA LYS A 198 17.39 -8.94 -9.13
C LYS A 198 16.68 -7.70 -9.66
N ASN A 199 16.66 -7.56 -11.00
CA ASN A 199 15.88 -6.49 -11.62
C ASN A 199 14.40 -6.83 -11.57
N GLY A 200 13.60 -5.88 -11.13
CA GLY A 200 12.16 -6.02 -11.09
C GLY A 200 11.48 -5.60 -12.40
N TYR A 201 10.35 -6.20 -12.68
CA TYR A 201 9.50 -5.79 -13.79
C TYR A 201 8.02 -6.03 -13.51
N GLY A 202 7.17 -5.28 -14.17
CA GLY A 202 5.73 -5.45 -14.01
C GLY A 202 4.92 -4.81 -15.12
N ALA A 203 3.64 -5.17 -15.13
CA ALA A 203 2.66 -4.65 -16.06
C ALA A 203 1.30 -4.50 -15.39
N SER A 204 0.52 -3.52 -15.79
CA SER A 204 -0.87 -3.37 -15.38
C SER A 204 -1.76 -2.97 -16.53
N LEU A 205 -2.98 -3.46 -16.49
CA LEU A 205 -4.05 -3.11 -17.42
C LEU A 205 -5.30 -2.76 -16.62
N MET A 206 -5.86 -1.59 -16.87
CA MET A 206 -7.14 -1.15 -16.30
C MET A 206 -8.13 -0.87 -17.42
N PHE A 207 -9.29 -1.49 -17.34
CA PHE A 207 -10.44 -1.22 -18.20
C PHE A 207 -11.43 -0.31 -17.50
N ASP A 208 -11.79 0.81 -18.13
CA ASP A 208 -12.84 1.72 -17.68
C ASP A 208 -13.51 2.40 -18.88
N LYS A 209 -14.70 1.93 -19.23
CA LYS A 209 -15.50 2.51 -20.32
C LYS A 209 -16.34 3.72 -19.88
N GLY A 210 -16.28 4.12 -18.61
CA GLY A 210 -17.13 5.17 -18.06
C GLY A 210 -18.61 4.80 -17.92
N THR A 211 -18.92 3.49 -17.94
CA THR A 211 -20.27 2.94 -17.78
C THR A 211 -20.60 2.57 -16.33
N GLY A 212 -19.66 2.82 -15.41
CA GLY A 212 -19.77 2.45 -14.01
C GLY A 212 -19.11 1.11 -13.66
N PHE A 213 -18.66 0.37 -14.66
CA PHE A 213 -17.89 -0.87 -14.43
C PHE A 213 -16.43 -0.67 -14.77
N THR A 214 -15.55 -1.08 -13.86
CA THR A 214 -14.10 -1.14 -14.09
C THR A 214 -13.58 -2.53 -13.82
N ALA A 215 -12.50 -2.92 -14.48
CA ALA A 215 -11.77 -4.13 -14.20
C ALA A 215 -10.26 -3.88 -14.40
N GLY A 216 -9.45 -4.43 -13.54
CA GLY A 216 -8.01 -4.26 -13.59
C GLY A 216 -7.27 -5.55 -13.31
N ILE A 217 -6.08 -5.68 -13.90
CA ILE A 217 -5.12 -6.74 -13.59
C ILE A 217 -3.72 -6.15 -13.58
N ALA A 218 -2.91 -6.57 -12.63
CA ALA A 218 -1.49 -6.23 -12.57
C ALA A 218 -0.65 -7.44 -12.20
N TYR A 219 0.56 -7.45 -12.72
CA TYR A 219 1.62 -8.40 -12.38
C TYR A 219 2.87 -7.62 -12.02
N SER A 220 3.53 -8.04 -10.96
CA SER A 220 4.79 -7.48 -10.48
C SER A 220 5.73 -8.61 -10.09
N LYS A 221 6.98 -8.51 -10.47
CA LYS A 221 8.04 -9.44 -10.08
C LYS A 221 9.23 -8.67 -9.53
N ASP A 222 9.74 -9.12 -8.39
CA ASP A 222 10.93 -8.59 -7.70
C ASP A 222 10.88 -7.06 -7.46
N MET A 223 9.69 -6.52 -7.18
CA MET A 223 9.47 -5.08 -6.94
C MET A 223 8.76 -4.76 -5.63
N ASP A 224 7.65 -5.43 -5.33
CA ASP A 224 6.74 -5.00 -4.25
C ASP A 224 6.99 -5.72 -2.92
N MET A 225 7.93 -6.64 -2.88
CA MET A 225 8.32 -7.34 -1.67
C MET A 225 9.39 -6.56 -0.93
N ASP A 226 9.11 -6.21 0.32
CA ASP A 226 9.97 -5.34 1.12
C ASP A 226 11.17 -6.11 1.69
N ASP A 227 12.36 -5.53 1.58
CA ASP A 227 13.63 -6.02 2.16
C ASP A 227 13.60 -6.10 3.70
N ASP A 228 12.61 -5.51 4.33
CA ASP A 228 12.51 -5.41 5.78
C ASP A 228 11.61 -6.48 6.43
N ILE A 229 11.27 -7.58 5.76
CA ILE A 229 10.78 -8.75 6.48
C ILE A 229 11.94 -9.26 7.33
N ASN A 230 12.15 -8.61 8.47
CA ASN A 230 13.10 -9.05 9.44
C ASN A 230 12.71 -10.45 9.89
N LEU A 231 13.39 -11.43 9.40
CA LEU A 231 13.55 -12.66 10.13
C LEU A 231 14.13 -12.20 11.48
N LEU A 232 13.30 -12.23 12.52
CA LEU A 232 13.63 -11.70 13.82
C LEU A 232 14.85 -12.45 14.34
N ASP A 233 16.02 -11.84 14.26
CA ASP A 233 17.12 -12.18 15.16
C ASP A 233 16.95 -11.31 16.40
N PRO A 234 16.47 -11.85 17.50
CA PRO A 234 16.31 -11.09 18.75
C PRO A 234 17.67 -10.64 19.33
N THR A 235 18.79 -11.09 18.78
CA THR A 235 20.13 -10.84 19.33
C THR A 235 21.05 -10.04 18.40
N ASP A 236 20.72 -9.87 17.11
CA ASP A 236 21.58 -9.16 16.17
C ASP A 236 21.10 -7.75 15.86
N THR A 237 21.75 -6.78 16.50
CA THR A 237 21.53 -5.35 16.24
C THR A 237 22.42 -4.80 15.11
N LYS A 238 23.23 -5.62 14.43
CA LYS A 238 24.29 -5.12 13.56
C LYS A 238 24.42 -5.71 12.16
N GLU A 239 23.88 -6.88 11.86
CA GLU A 239 23.93 -7.42 10.51
C GLU A 239 22.51 -7.61 9.94
N LYS A 240 22.14 -6.71 9.05
CA LYS A 240 21.09 -6.96 8.09
C LYS A 240 21.56 -8.12 7.20
N ASN A 241 21.31 -9.36 7.61
CA ASN A 241 21.48 -10.50 6.73
C ASN A 241 20.51 -10.26 5.56
N LYS A 242 21.02 -9.87 4.41
CA LYS A 242 20.28 -9.74 3.17
C LYS A 242 19.77 -11.14 2.80
N VAL A 243 18.56 -11.44 3.14
CA VAL A 243 17.81 -12.49 2.47
C VAL A 243 17.44 -11.91 1.10
N ASP A 244 17.62 -12.67 0.03
CA ASP A 244 17.15 -12.29 -1.31
C ASP A 244 15.62 -12.21 -1.28
N TYR A 245 15.08 -11.04 -0.99
CA TYR A 245 13.67 -10.77 -1.05
C TYR A 245 13.27 -10.56 -2.49
N GLY A 246 12.61 -11.53 -3.03
CA GLY A 246 12.06 -11.50 -4.36
C GLY A 246 10.76 -12.26 -4.38
N GLY A 247 10.15 -12.28 -5.53
CA GLY A 247 8.94 -13.04 -5.76
C GLY A 247 8.01 -12.35 -6.74
N GLU A 248 6.80 -12.86 -6.86
CA GLU A 248 5.85 -12.36 -7.83
C GLU A 248 4.47 -12.10 -7.20
N VAL A 249 3.79 -11.07 -7.70
CA VAL A 249 2.44 -10.67 -7.28
C VAL A 249 1.54 -10.56 -8.48
N ILE A 250 0.34 -11.13 -8.38
CA ILE A 250 -0.76 -10.90 -9.30
C ILE A 250 -1.90 -10.27 -8.53
N ARG A 251 -2.43 -9.14 -9.01
CA ARG A 251 -3.59 -8.44 -8.45
C ARG A 251 -4.65 -8.28 -9.52
N ALA A 252 -5.90 -8.56 -9.18
CA ALA A 252 -7.06 -8.31 -10.03
C ALA A 252 -8.12 -7.52 -9.25
N THR A 253 -8.76 -6.55 -9.90
CA THR A 253 -9.83 -5.74 -9.30
C THR A 253 -11.02 -5.62 -10.22
N ALA A 254 -12.20 -5.43 -9.63
CA ALA A 254 -13.38 -5.01 -10.35
C ALA A 254 -14.21 -4.07 -9.46
N THR A 255 -14.84 -3.07 -10.07
CA THR A 255 -15.82 -2.20 -9.39
C THR A 255 -17.09 -2.06 -10.21
N ALA A 256 -18.21 -1.85 -9.51
CA ALA A 256 -19.51 -1.61 -10.11
C ALA A 256 -20.18 -0.41 -9.44
N ASP A 257 -20.36 0.68 -10.19
CA ASP A 257 -21.21 1.82 -9.78
C ASP A 257 -22.66 1.51 -10.16
N LEU A 258 -23.48 1.30 -9.16
CA LEU A 258 -24.89 0.92 -9.31
C LEU A 258 -25.83 2.13 -9.38
N THR A 259 -25.32 3.35 -9.41
CA THR A 259 -26.12 4.60 -9.40
C THR A 259 -27.23 4.60 -10.45
N HIS A 260 -26.92 4.10 -11.65
CA HIS A 260 -27.91 4.06 -12.74
C HIS A 260 -28.96 2.94 -12.61
N TYR A 261 -28.67 1.92 -11.80
CA TYR A 261 -29.53 0.73 -11.67
C TYR A 261 -30.48 0.82 -10.47
N ILE A 262 -30.00 1.37 -9.35
CA ILE A 262 -30.79 1.42 -8.09
C ILE A 262 -31.15 2.84 -7.68
N ASN A 263 -30.83 3.85 -8.51
CA ASN A 263 -31.05 5.28 -8.26
C ASN A 263 -30.47 5.81 -6.94
N HIS A 264 -29.44 5.13 -6.44
CA HIS A 264 -28.63 5.52 -5.28
C HIS A 264 -27.15 5.43 -5.64
N PRO A 265 -26.29 6.35 -5.16
CA PRO A 265 -24.88 6.37 -5.49
C PRO A 265 -24.12 5.30 -4.69
N VAL A 266 -24.29 4.04 -5.06
CA VAL A 266 -23.62 2.88 -4.46
C VAL A 266 -22.56 2.36 -5.42
N THR A 267 -21.34 2.12 -4.91
CA THR A 267 -20.29 1.44 -5.63
C THR A 267 -19.85 0.23 -4.83
N LEU A 268 -19.74 -0.91 -5.50
CA LEU A 268 -19.18 -2.15 -4.98
C LEU A 268 -17.79 -2.35 -5.55
N GLY A 269 -16.91 -2.97 -4.80
CA GLY A 269 -15.57 -3.32 -5.22
C GLY A 269 -15.14 -4.70 -4.75
N VAL A 270 -14.34 -5.38 -5.56
CA VAL A 270 -13.65 -6.62 -5.21
C VAL A 270 -12.22 -6.59 -5.74
N MET A 271 -11.27 -6.99 -4.91
CA MET A 271 -9.87 -7.20 -5.27
C MET A 271 -9.45 -8.58 -4.80
N TYR A 272 -8.74 -9.29 -5.65
CA TYR A 272 -8.03 -10.52 -5.31
C TYR A 272 -6.56 -10.35 -5.63
N GLN A 273 -5.71 -10.78 -4.71
CA GLN A 273 -4.26 -10.76 -4.86
C GLN A 273 -3.66 -12.10 -4.50
N GLN A 274 -2.60 -12.49 -5.19
CA GLN A 274 -1.75 -13.60 -4.82
C GLN A 274 -0.30 -13.17 -4.91
N ALA A 275 0.46 -13.37 -3.82
CA ALA A 275 1.89 -13.17 -3.77
C ALA A 275 2.61 -14.50 -3.54
N ASP A 276 3.71 -14.70 -4.25
CA ASP A 276 4.59 -15.88 -4.16
C ASP A 276 5.98 -15.36 -3.81
N TYR A 277 6.43 -15.66 -2.59
CA TYR A 277 7.68 -15.14 -2.05
C TYR A 277 8.84 -16.11 -2.32
N ASP A 278 10.01 -15.58 -2.70
CA ASP A 278 11.21 -16.38 -2.94
C ASP A 278 11.92 -16.84 -1.65
N PHE A 279 11.43 -16.45 -0.48
CA PHE A 279 12.03 -16.76 0.81
C PHE A 279 11.23 -17.81 1.61
N ALA A 280 11.82 -18.28 2.73
CA ALA A 280 11.28 -19.37 3.52
C ALA A 280 9.86 -19.11 4.00
N GLY A 281 8.99 -20.08 3.81
CA GLY A 281 7.56 -19.99 4.06
C GLY A 281 6.75 -20.25 2.81
N SER A 282 7.28 -20.76 1.79
CA SER A 282 6.87 -21.14 0.43
C SER A 282 5.37 -21.29 0.08
N ASP A 283 4.46 -20.94 0.97
CA ASP A 283 3.04 -20.88 0.65
C ASP A 283 2.70 -19.54 -0.01
N LYS A 284 1.71 -19.56 -0.89
CA LYS A 284 1.28 -18.33 -1.55
C LYS A 284 0.38 -17.54 -0.61
N GLU A 285 0.74 -16.29 -0.34
CA GLU A 285 -0.17 -15.34 0.27
C GLU A 285 -1.35 -15.08 -0.67
N LYS A 286 -2.57 -15.12 -0.13
CA LYS A 286 -3.79 -14.82 -0.89
C LYS A 286 -4.58 -13.75 -0.16
N GLY A 287 -4.83 -12.66 -0.85
CA GLY A 287 -5.58 -11.53 -0.33
C GLY A 287 -6.91 -11.35 -1.05
N LEU A 288 -7.95 -11.04 -0.29
CA LEU A 288 -9.27 -10.67 -0.79
C LEU A 288 -9.70 -9.36 -0.12
N VAL A 289 -10.11 -8.37 -0.91
CA VAL A 289 -10.80 -7.18 -0.42
C VAL A 289 -12.17 -7.11 -1.05
N VAL A 290 -13.20 -6.92 -0.23
CA VAL A 290 -14.56 -6.61 -0.68
C VAL A 290 -14.96 -5.29 -0.06
N SER A 291 -15.44 -4.37 -0.88
CA SER A 291 -15.82 -3.04 -0.41
C SER A 291 -17.16 -2.59 -0.98
N ALA A 292 -17.84 -1.76 -0.21
CA ALA A 292 -19.04 -1.06 -0.64
C ALA A 292 -19.01 0.36 -0.09
N LYS A 293 -19.35 1.33 -0.93
CA LYS A 293 -19.54 2.72 -0.50
C LYS A 293 -20.82 3.30 -1.04
N MET A 294 -21.41 4.21 -0.28
CA MET A 294 -22.64 4.91 -0.63
C MET A 294 -22.52 6.40 -0.35
N GLY A 295 -22.85 7.22 -1.33
CA GLY A 295 -23.00 8.66 -1.16
C GLY A 295 -24.34 9.00 -0.51
N LEU A 296 -24.35 9.88 0.48
CA LEU A 296 -25.54 10.35 1.19
C LEU A 296 -26.01 11.68 0.59
N ASN A 297 -26.94 11.62 -0.35
CA ASN A 297 -27.46 12.81 -1.07
C ASN A 297 -28.37 13.69 -0.22
N SER A 298 -28.83 13.21 0.94
CA SER A 298 -29.75 13.94 1.83
C SER A 298 -29.04 14.96 2.73
N LEU A 299 -27.72 14.94 2.80
CA LEU A 299 -26.92 15.83 3.63
C LEU A 299 -26.53 17.10 2.86
N ALA A 300 -26.36 18.19 3.61
CA ALA A 300 -26.01 19.50 3.03
C ALA A 300 -24.65 19.55 2.33
N LYS A 301 -23.78 18.60 2.63
CA LYS A 301 -22.43 18.46 2.05
C LYS A 301 -22.24 17.03 1.53
N PRO A 302 -21.36 16.84 0.53
CA PRO A 302 -21.01 15.52 0.06
C PRO A 302 -20.53 14.65 1.22
N THR A 303 -21.21 13.57 1.45
CA THR A 303 -20.94 12.62 2.53
C THR A 303 -20.93 11.23 1.92
N THR A 304 -19.96 10.42 2.31
CA THR A 304 -19.89 9.02 1.90
C THR A 304 -19.77 8.14 3.13
N VAL A 305 -20.45 7.03 3.13
CA VAL A 305 -20.22 5.94 4.09
C VAL A 305 -19.69 4.73 3.35
N TYR A 306 -18.87 3.93 4.00
CA TYR A 306 -18.29 2.73 3.39
C TYR A 306 -18.14 1.60 4.41
N VAL A 307 -18.10 0.39 3.89
CA VAL A 307 -17.65 -0.80 4.59
C VAL A 307 -16.64 -1.53 3.73
N GLN A 308 -15.62 -2.07 4.36
CA GLN A 308 -14.59 -2.88 3.70
C GLN A 308 -14.27 -4.08 4.57
N TYR A 309 -14.16 -5.24 3.91
CA TYR A 309 -13.66 -6.47 4.49
C TYR A 309 -12.39 -6.89 3.75
N ASN A 310 -11.34 -7.19 4.51
CA ASN A 310 -10.09 -7.75 4.00
C ASN A 310 -9.89 -9.12 4.61
N LYS A 311 -9.41 -10.05 3.81
CA LYS A 311 -8.95 -11.37 4.24
C LYS A 311 -7.59 -11.65 3.64
N THR A 312 -6.68 -12.15 4.45
CA THR A 312 -5.36 -12.61 4.01
C THR A 312 -5.13 -14.01 4.52
N ASP A 313 -4.83 -14.93 3.63
CA ASP A 313 -4.38 -16.29 3.95
C ASP A 313 -2.88 -16.38 3.67
N ASN A 314 -2.12 -17.04 4.54
CA ASN A 314 -0.67 -17.24 4.47
C ASN A 314 0.12 -15.92 4.37
N LEU A 315 -0.11 -15.00 5.28
CA LEU A 315 0.58 -13.72 5.34
C LEU A 315 2.11 -13.90 5.27
N ASN A 316 2.78 -13.15 4.40
CA ASN A 316 4.21 -13.30 4.09
C ASN A 316 4.63 -14.70 3.61
N GLY A 317 3.71 -15.51 3.08
CA GLY A 317 3.99 -16.86 2.61
C GLY A 317 4.12 -17.91 3.72
N PHE A 318 3.76 -17.61 4.96
CA PHE A 318 3.79 -18.55 6.08
C PHE A 318 2.44 -19.25 6.26
N SER A 319 2.46 -20.60 6.27
CA SER A 319 1.29 -21.41 6.62
C SER A 319 0.73 -21.01 7.98
N ASN A 320 -0.58 -20.95 8.10
CA ASN A 320 -1.30 -20.59 9.34
C ASN A 320 -1.06 -19.15 9.81
N SER A 321 -0.52 -18.28 8.97
CA SER A 321 -0.44 -16.85 9.21
C SER A 321 -1.56 -16.16 8.42
N ASN A 322 -2.63 -15.77 9.09
CA ASN A 322 -3.85 -15.31 8.44
C ASN A 322 -4.30 -13.99 9.08
N SER A 323 -5.09 -13.20 8.35
CA SER A 323 -5.67 -11.98 8.88
C SER A 323 -7.05 -11.73 8.30
N ASP A 324 -7.99 -11.37 9.17
CA ASP A 324 -9.34 -10.94 8.82
C ASP A 324 -9.60 -9.53 9.39
N GLN A 325 -10.09 -8.62 8.56
CA GLN A 325 -10.34 -7.23 8.94
C GLN A 325 -11.69 -6.77 8.44
N VAL A 326 -12.44 -6.06 9.29
CA VAL A 326 -13.64 -5.35 8.89
C VAL A 326 -13.57 -3.90 9.36
N VAL A 327 -13.88 -2.97 8.46
CA VAL A 327 -13.89 -1.52 8.74
C VAL A 327 -15.18 -0.90 8.23
N LEU A 328 -15.83 -0.12 9.08
CA LEU A 328 -16.91 0.80 8.73
C LEU A 328 -16.37 2.23 8.86
N GLY A 329 -16.60 3.06 7.86
CA GLY A 329 -16.13 4.44 7.90
C GLY A 329 -16.97 5.38 7.04
N GLY A 330 -16.57 6.63 7.07
CA GLY A 330 -17.20 7.64 6.26
C GLY A 330 -16.42 8.93 6.18
N THR A 331 -16.77 9.74 5.19
CA THR A 331 -16.19 11.05 4.93
C THR A 331 -17.25 12.12 4.83
N TYR A 332 -16.92 13.31 5.34
CA TYR A 332 -17.75 14.50 5.22
C TYR A 332 -16.93 15.63 4.62
N GLN A 333 -17.31 16.12 3.47
CA GLN A 333 -16.61 17.17 2.74
C GLN A 333 -17.05 18.55 3.20
N PHE A 334 -16.34 19.18 4.13
CA PHE A 334 -16.62 20.54 4.62
C PHE A 334 -16.47 21.59 3.51
N LYS A 335 -15.39 21.46 2.73
CA LYS A 335 -15.07 22.27 1.54
C LYS A 335 -14.42 21.35 0.49
N LYS A 336 -14.20 21.87 -0.71
CA LYS A 336 -13.54 21.14 -1.81
C LYS A 336 -12.21 20.52 -1.37
N ASP A 337 -11.49 21.22 -0.51
CA ASP A 337 -10.12 20.89 -0.11
C ASP A 337 -10.03 20.37 1.34
N ILE A 338 -11.16 20.31 2.08
CA ILE A 338 -11.20 19.92 3.49
C ILE A 338 -12.22 18.80 3.68
N THR A 339 -11.74 17.63 4.10
CA THR A 339 -12.54 16.43 4.35
C THR A 339 -12.33 15.94 5.78
N GLY A 340 -13.43 15.71 6.49
CA GLY A 340 -13.45 14.96 7.75
C GLY A 340 -13.59 13.47 7.49
N HIS A 341 -12.90 12.67 8.27
CA HIS A 341 -12.93 11.21 8.26
C HIS A 341 -13.34 10.70 9.62
N ALA A 342 -14.10 9.62 9.66
CA ALA A 342 -14.35 8.84 10.87
C ALA A 342 -14.48 7.36 10.51
N TYR A 343 -14.00 6.51 11.37
CA TYR A 343 -13.99 5.06 11.14
C TYR A 343 -13.95 4.28 12.44
N ILE A 344 -14.37 3.03 12.34
CA ILE A 344 -14.28 2.01 13.37
C ILE A 344 -14.00 0.66 12.68
N GLY A 345 -13.15 -0.15 13.26
CA GLY A 345 -12.84 -1.45 12.68
C GLY A 345 -12.25 -2.41 13.69
N GLN A 346 -12.10 -3.63 13.22
CA GLN A 346 -11.48 -4.73 13.95
C GLN A 346 -10.64 -5.56 12.98
N ASN A 347 -9.49 -6.02 13.46
CA ASN A 347 -8.62 -6.98 12.79
C ASN A 347 -8.33 -8.13 13.77
N SER A 348 -8.33 -9.35 13.26
CA SER A 348 -7.87 -10.54 13.99
C SER A 348 -6.87 -11.26 13.10
N ALA A 349 -5.71 -11.59 13.63
CA ALA A 349 -4.66 -12.23 12.85
C ALA A 349 -3.96 -13.32 13.65
N ASP A 350 -3.75 -14.46 12.96
CA ASP A 350 -2.80 -15.49 13.40
C ASP A 350 -1.48 -15.20 12.68
N TYR A 351 -0.47 -14.80 13.40
CA TYR A 351 0.81 -14.40 12.83
C TYR A 351 1.88 -15.44 13.05
N VAL A 352 2.59 -15.80 12.01
CA VAL A 352 3.75 -16.69 12.08
C VAL A 352 4.96 -15.99 11.46
N ALA A 353 6.06 -16.01 12.18
CA ALA A 353 7.34 -15.58 11.66
C ALA A 353 8.42 -16.61 11.97
N VAL A 354 9.40 -16.71 11.10
CA VAL A 354 10.55 -17.62 11.29
C VAL A 354 11.81 -16.78 11.44
N GLY A 355 12.43 -16.86 12.59
CA GLY A 355 13.67 -16.17 12.91
C GLY A 355 14.89 -17.08 12.75
N LYS A 356 16.00 -16.53 12.25
CA LYS A 356 17.29 -17.20 12.15
C LYS A 356 18.11 -16.94 13.41
N VAL A 357 18.49 -17.97 14.16
CA VAL A 357 19.37 -17.84 15.32
C VAL A 357 20.79 -18.28 14.98
N ASN A 358 21.75 -17.36 15.11
CA ASN A 358 23.16 -17.63 14.97
C ASN A 358 23.77 -17.95 16.35
N LYS A 359 24.37 -19.13 16.52
CA LYS A 359 25.22 -19.44 17.70
C LYS A 359 26.67 -19.27 17.34
N VAL A 360 27.40 -18.53 18.18
CA VAL A 360 28.87 -18.44 18.07
C VAL A 360 29.48 -19.72 18.63
N ASN A 361 30.28 -20.40 17.81
CA ASN A 361 31.00 -21.57 18.29
C ASN A 361 32.21 -21.19 19.18
N LYS A 362 32.79 -22.17 19.89
CA LYS A 362 33.93 -21.97 20.81
C LYS A 362 35.19 -21.32 20.15
N ASN A 363 35.22 -21.20 18.84
CA ASN A 363 36.31 -20.59 18.07
C ASN A 363 35.97 -19.18 17.55
N GLY A 364 34.88 -18.56 18.05
CA GLY A 364 34.48 -17.22 17.65
C GLY A 364 33.93 -17.12 16.22
N LYS A 365 33.68 -18.25 15.53
CA LYS A 365 33.01 -18.27 14.24
C LYS A 365 31.53 -18.47 14.44
N GLU A 366 30.76 -17.59 13.86
CA GLU A 366 29.29 -17.75 13.80
C GLU A 366 28.97 -19.04 13.03
N LYS A 367 28.13 -19.85 13.62
CA LYS A 367 27.57 -21.02 12.98
C LYS A 367 26.05 -20.88 13.06
N PHE A 368 25.43 -20.91 11.92
CA PHE A 368 23.99 -20.99 11.80
C PHE A 368 23.51 -22.34 12.39
N ASP A 369 22.68 -22.30 13.40
CA ASP A 369 22.30 -23.53 14.11
C ASP A 369 20.80 -23.87 14.03
N ARG A 370 19.88 -22.87 13.90
CA ARG A 370 18.43 -23.18 13.89
C ARG A 370 17.57 -22.00 13.45
N TYR A 371 16.31 -22.34 13.15
CA TYR A 371 15.23 -21.37 13.02
C TYR A 371 14.35 -21.43 14.27
N ASP A 372 14.03 -20.29 14.85
CA ASP A 372 12.99 -20.16 15.84
C ASP A 372 11.69 -19.73 15.16
N VAL A 373 10.56 -20.28 15.60
CA VAL A 373 9.25 -19.92 15.10
C VAL A 373 8.56 -19.07 16.14
N ILE A 374 8.09 -17.91 15.74
CA ILE A 374 7.25 -17.03 16.54
C ILE A 374 5.83 -17.19 16.05
N GLU A 375 4.92 -17.50 16.95
CA GLU A 375 3.48 -17.55 16.70
C GLU A 375 2.81 -16.49 17.60
N SER A 376 1.83 -15.77 17.06
CA SER A 376 1.12 -14.75 17.82
C SER A 376 -0.32 -14.64 17.33
N ASP A 377 -1.26 -14.70 18.27
CA ASP A 377 -2.65 -14.33 18.02
C ASP A 377 -2.81 -12.84 18.32
N ILE A 378 -3.29 -12.08 17.37
CA ILE A 378 -3.36 -10.62 17.43
C ILE A 378 -4.81 -10.20 17.21
N ASN A 379 -5.33 -9.39 18.14
CA ASN A 379 -6.61 -8.75 18.00
C ASN A 379 -6.46 -7.24 18.15
N VAL A 380 -6.97 -6.50 17.17
CA VAL A 380 -6.93 -5.05 17.18
C VAL A 380 -8.33 -4.51 16.96
N PHE A 381 -8.78 -3.69 17.89
CA PHE A 381 -9.97 -2.86 17.72
C PHE A 381 -9.55 -1.40 17.74
N ALA A 382 -9.95 -0.64 16.72
CA ALA A 382 -9.66 0.78 16.70
C ALA A 382 -10.81 1.60 16.12
N PHE A 383 -10.99 2.80 16.65
CA PHE A 383 -11.83 3.82 16.06
C PHE A 383 -11.10 5.16 16.08
N GLY A 384 -11.38 5.98 15.08
CA GLY A 384 -10.72 7.25 14.95
C GLY A 384 -11.50 8.27 14.15
N ALA A 385 -11.08 9.50 14.26
CA ALA A 385 -11.57 10.60 13.46
C ALA A 385 -10.43 11.57 13.12
N GLY A 386 -10.53 12.20 11.96
CA GLY A 386 -9.46 13.10 11.52
C GLY A 386 -9.89 14.11 10.47
N LEU A 387 -8.94 14.95 10.13
CA LEU A 387 -9.12 16.02 9.15
C LEU A 387 -8.02 15.95 8.08
N GLU A 388 -8.46 15.93 6.84
CA GLU A 388 -7.62 16.00 5.65
C GLU A 388 -7.76 17.37 5.00
N TYR A 389 -6.63 18.01 4.70
CA TYR A 389 -6.55 19.25 3.92
C TYR A 389 -5.66 19.04 2.71
N LYS A 390 -6.19 19.33 1.52
CA LYS A 390 -5.47 19.31 0.23
C LYS A 390 -5.28 20.73 -0.29
N PHE A 391 -4.11 21.06 -0.83
CA PHE A 391 -3.81 22.40 -1.38
C PHE A 391 -3.03 22.32 -2.69
#